data_e6abbfda66e95743082227db8437eb55
#
_entry.id   e6abbfda66e95743082227db8437eb55
#
_cell.length_a   1.000
_cell.length_b   1.000
_cell.length_c   1.000
_cell.angle_alpha   90.00
_cell.angle_beta   90.00
_cell.angle_gamma   90.00
#
_symmetry.space_group_name_H-M   'P 1'
#
loop_
_entity.id
_entity.type
_entity.pdbx_description
1 polymer ?
#
loop_
_entity_poly.entity_id
_entity_poly.type
_entity_poly.pdbx_seq_one_letter_code
_entity_poly.pdbx_strand_id
1 'polypeptide(L)'
;MTSDSILRFNGTWRSYQKRILDDLDFHLRDHKLHVVAAPGAGKTTLGIEVISRLNRPSLVLCPTNTIKNQWTERICSSFLLEKDYGIVSTNIRKPGYITVITYQALLAAFSGVEDTPQDSKPEEEDGREKEYSITASGRFKQEKADEVIDILKLAKISLLCFDEAHHLRKEWWKALTYLNEHLVPEQTLALTATPPYDADLNEWKRYQALCGDIDEVISIPELVKNGDLCPHQDFIHYSRLQKHERDLLEKHLQNVNILLEKLRNDAGLQHLLAGMRFLQAEEDDIDTILESPEFYVSIASFLQDCGFTIPTNFLQLFDATPGSLPKFDNKWARIFLNGFFQADGEVWKDLEPVRDE
;
A
#
# COMPACT_ATOMS: atom_id res chain seq x y z
N MET A 1 -0.74 36.33 18.66
CA MET A 1 -2.03 36.76 18.12
C MET A 1 -2.60 35.56 17.40
N THR A 2 -3.50 34.84 18.05
CA THR A 2 -4.14 33.65 17.50
C THR A 2 -5.10 34.11 16.42
N SER A 3 -4.71 33.92 15.16
CA SER A 3 -5.65 33.95 14.02
C SER A 3 -6.81 33.02 14.41
N ASP A 4 -8.05 33.49 14.27
CA ASP A 4 -9.24 32.68 14.51
C ASP A 4 -9.16 31.44 13.60
N SER A 5 -8.77 30.29 14.18
CA SER A 5 -8.78 29.03 13.46
C SER A 5 -10.24 28.69 13.17
N ILE A 6 -10.52 28.33 11.92
CA ILE A 6 -11.85 27.91 11.44
C ILE A 6 -12.31 26.64 12.19
N LEU A 7 -11.34 25.85 12.67
CA LEU A 7 -11.56 24.60 13.38
C LEU A 7 -11.26 24.77 14.86
N ARG A 8 -12.15 24.30 15.73
CA ARG A 8 -11.96 24.30 17.16
C ARG A 8 -12.48 23.01 17.77
N PHE A 9 -11.59 22.27 18.43
CA PHE A 9 -11.98 21.04 19.10
C PHE A 9 -12.92 21.32 20.29
N ASN A 10 -14.06 20.65 20.28
CA ASN A 10 -15.03 20.71 21.36
C ASN A 10 -14.98 19.40 22.16
N GLY A 11 -13.88 19.17 22.88
CA GLY A 11 -13.68 17.96 23.66
C GLY A 11 -12.51 18.07 24.64
N THR A 12 -12.14 16.95 25.22
CA THR A 12 -11.02 16.85 26.17
C THR A 12 -9.88 16.08 25.52
N TRP A 13 -8.66 16.62 25.61
CA TRP A 13 -7.45 15.96 25.11
C TRP A 13 -7.05 14.82 26.01
N ARG A 14 -6.70 13.68 25.43
CA ARG A 14 -5.99 12.60 26.09
C ARG A 14 -4.58 13.09 26.48
N SER A 15 -4.01 12.52 27.52
CA SER A 15 -2.70 12.95 28.04
C SER A 15 -1.59 12.98 26.98
N TYR A 16 -1.49 11.94 26.17
CA TYR A 16 -0.51 11.86 25.10
C TYR A 16 -0.78 12.87 23.96
N GLN A 17 -2.07 13.07 23.58
CA GLN A 17 -2.42 14.07 22.58
C GLN A 17 -1.98 15.47 23.02
N LYS A 18 -2.26 15.80 24.29
CA LYS A 18 -1.85 17.06 24.84
C LYS A 18 -0.32 17.22 24.82
N ARG A 19 0.45 16.18 25.20
CA ARG A 19 1.92 16.18 25.14
C ARG A 19 2.42 16.51 23.74
N ILE A 20 1.96 15.81 22.73
CA ILE A 20 2.37 16.05 21.32
C ILE A 20 1.99 17.47 20.88
N LEU A 21 0.79 17.92 21.25
CA LEU A 21 0.31 19.25 20.87
C LEU A 21 1.03 20.38 21.61
N ASP A 22 1.49 20.17 22.84
CA ASP A 22 2.27 21.14 23.60
C ASP A 22 3.70 21.26 23.05
N ASP A 23 4.26 20.18 22.51
CA ASP A 23 5.60 20.11 21.93
C ASP A 23 5.62 20.14 20.38
N LEU A 24 4.51 20.57 19.75
CA LEU A 24 4.30 20.50 18.29
C LEU A 24 5.41 21.22 17.50
N ASP A 25 5.84 22.39 17.95
CA ASP A 25 6.93 23.15 17.28
C ASP A 25 8.27 22.41 17.33
N PHE A 26 8.48 21.60 18.33
CA PHE A 26 9.67 20.75 18.44
C PHE A 26 9.62 19.61 17.44
N HIS A 27 8.49 18.92 17.31
CA HIS A 27 8.31 17.81 16.39
C HIS A 27 8.36 18.26 14.93
N LEU A 28 7.89 19.46 14.63
CA LEU A 28 7.87 19.99 13.25
C LEU A 28 9.16 20.70 12.80
N ARG A 29 10.30 20.49 13.48
CA ARG A 29 11.59 21.12 13.11
C ARG A 29 12.10 20.70 11.74
N ASP A 30 11.81 19.48 11.33
CA ASP A 30 12.11 18.92 10.01
C ASP A 30 10.93 18.99 9.04
N HIS A 31 9.86 19.73 9.42
CA HIS A 31 8.61 19.88 8.67
C HIS A 31 7.76 18.59 8.58
N LYS A 32 8.04 17.60 9.40
CA LYS A 32 7.29 16.34 9.45
C LYS A 32 6.89 16.02 10.88
N LEU A 33 5.72 15.41 11.04
CA LEU A 33 5.28 14.84 12.31
C LEU A 33 4.81 13.41 12.06
N HIS A 34 5.49 12.44 12.65
CA HIS A 34 5.18 11.03 12.50
C HIS A 34 4.80 10.41 13.85
N VAL A 35 3.51 10.10 14.01
CA VAL A 35 2.95 9.55 15.25
C VAL A 35 2.52 8.11 15.05
N VAL A 36 3.03 7.24 15.91
CA VAL A 36 2.65 5.83 16.00
C VAL A 36 1.77 5.63 17.21
N ALA A 37 0.51 5.25 17.02
CA ALA A 37 -0.42 5.02 18.11
C ALA A 37 -1.44 3.94 17.75
N ALA A 38 -1.82 3.12 18.72
CA ALA A 38 -2.74 2.01 18.54
C ALA A 38 -4.09 2.42 17.89
N PRO A 39 -4.83 1.52 17.25
CA PRO A 39 -6.21 1.75 16.85
C PRO A 39 -7.05 2.19 18.06
N GLY A 40 -7.99 3.11 17.87
CA GLY A 40 -8.78 3.66 18.98
C GLY A 40 -8.06 4.68 19.87
N ALA A 41 -6.77 4.92 19.70
CA ALA A 41 -6.04 5.94 20.42
C ALA A 41 -6.54 7.37 20.15
N GLY A 42 -7.17 7.65 19.02
CA GLY A 42 -7.67 8.98 18.63
C GLY A 42 -6.72 9.74 17.72
N LYS A 43 -5.96 9.03 16.87
CA LYS A 43 -5.05 9.60 15.86
C LYS A 43 -5.73 10.64 14.97
N THR A 44 -6.92 10.31 14.45
CA THR A 44 -7.72 11.20 13.59
C THR A 44 -8.00 12.55 14.26
N THR A 45 -8.41 12.53 15.55
CA THR A 45 -8.68 13.76 16.32
C THR A 45 -7.41 14.59 16.50
N LEU A 46 -6.27 13.93 16.79
CA LEU A 46 -4.96 14.57 16.86
C LEU A 46 -4.58 15.20 15.52
N GLY A 47 -4.73 14.46 14.43
CA GLY A 47 -4.42 14.95 13.09
C GLY A 47 -5.22 16.19 12.69
N ILE A 48 -6.52 16.21 12.97
CA ILE A 48 -7.37 17.38 12.70
C ILE A 48 -6.91 18.58 13.53
N GLU A 49 -6.53 18.39 14.80
CA GLU A 49 -6.03 19.48 15.64
C GLU A 49 -4.68 20.02 15.13
N VAL A 50 -3.78 19.16 14.68
CA VAL A 50 -2.51 19.59 14.07
C VAL A 50 -2.79 20.44 12.83
N ILE A 51 -3.69 20.01 11.95
CA ILE A 51 -4.13 20.78 10.78
C ILE A 51 -4.72 22.14 11.21
N SER A 52 -5.54 22.14 12.25
CA SER A 52 -6.14 23.35 12.81
C SER A 52 -5.10 24.34 13.32
N ARG A 53 -4.12 23.86 14.10
CA ARG A 53 -3.04 24.72 14.66
C ARG A 53 -2.12 25.28 13.61
N LEU A 54 -1.77 24.46 12.61
CA LEU A 54 -0.97 24.89 11.48
C LEU A 54 -1.73 25.86 10.56
N ASN A 55 -3.06 25.82 10.61
CA ASN A 55 -3.97 26.70 9.87
C ASN A 55 -3.62 26.74 8.38
N ARG A 56 -3.50 25.57 7.75
CA ARG A 56 -3.08 25.41 6.35
C ARG A 56 -4.08 24.57 5.55
N PRO A 57 -4.34 24.94 4.28
CA PRO A 57 -5.06 24.05 3.38
C PRO A 57 -4.37 22.70 3.27
N SER A 58 -5.14 21.62 3.48
CA SER A 58 -4.60 20.28 3.71
C SER A 58 -5.22 19.22 2.82
N LEU A 59 -4.40 18.26 2.39
CA LEU A 59 -4.84 17.04 1.73
C LEU A 59 -4.60 15.86 2.67
N VAL A 60 -5.67 15.17 3.05
CA VAL A 60 -5.66 13.97 3.87
C VAL A 60 -5.87 12.75 2.97
N LEU A 61 -4.98 11.79 3.07
CA LEU A 61 -4.97 10.54 2.31
C LEU A 61 -5.22 9.37 3.24
N CYS A 62 -6.25 8.58 2.95
CA CYS A 62 -6.73 7.46 3.77
C CYS A 62 -6.73 6.15 2.98
N PRO A 63 -6.61 4.97 3.62
CA PRO A 63 -6.62 3.69 2.91
C PRO A 63 -8.01 3.29 2.40
N THR A 64 -9.09 3.63 3.11
CA THR A 64 -10.45 3.18 2.78
C THR A 64 -11.49 4.30 2.81
N ASN A 65 -12.62 4.08 2.15
CA ASN A 65 -13.76 5.00 2.21
C ASN A 65 -14.34 5.12 3.62
N THR A 66 -14.30 4.06 4.42
CA THR A 66 -14.75 4.08 5.81
C THR A 66 -13.93 5.07 6.63
N ILE A 67 -12.60 5.03 6.52
CA ILE A 67 -11.70 5.96 7.22
C ILE A 67 -11.88 7.39 6.69
N LYS A 68 -12.00 7.57 5.37
CA LYS A 68 -12.33 8.87 4.76
C LYS A 68 -13.60 9.48 5.36
N ASN A 69 -14.67 8.69 5.49
CA ASN A 69 -15.94 9.14 6.07
C ASN A 69 -15.78 9.47 7.57
N GLN A 70 -15.00 8.67 8.33
CA GLN A 70 -14.69 8.97 9.73
C GLN A 70 -13.96 10.31 9.90
N TRP A 71 -13.00 10.63 9.03
CA TRP A 71 -12.34 11.93 9.01
C TRP A 71 -13.36 13.06 8.79
N THR A 72 -14.16 12.95 7.73
CA THR A 72 -15.17 13.96 7.37
C THR A 72 -16.18 14.17 8.48
N GLU A 73 -16.70 13.08 9.04
CA GLU A 73 -17.66 13.14 10.15
C GLU A 73 -17.03 13.76 11.40
N ARG A 74 -15.80 13.40 11.73
CA ARG A 74 -15.08 13.92 12.90
C ARG A 74 -14.81 15.42 12.76
N ILE A 75 -14.41 15.89 11.59
CA ILE A 75 -14.23 17.32 11.32
C ILE A 75 -15.55 18.04 11.54
N CYS A 76 -16.64 17.57 10.91
CA CYS A 76 -17.94 18.23 10.97
C CYS A 76 -18.57 18.20 12.36
N SER A 77 -18.43 17.09 13.10
CA SER A 77 -19.11 16.91 14.40
C SER A 77 -18.35 17.49 15.59
N SER A 78 -17.01 17.52 15.52
CA SER A 78 -16.19 17.80 16.70
C SER A 78 -15.31 19.04 16.58
N PHE A 79 -15.15 19.60 15.37
CA PHE A 79 -14.26 20.74 15.14
C PHE A 79 -14.95 21.93 14.49
N LEU A 80 -16.03 21.76 13.72
CA LEU A 80 -16.76 22.87 13.13
C LEU A 80 -17.80 23.42 14.10
N LEU A 81 -17.77 24.72 14.35
CA LEU A 81 -18.74 25.41 15.19
C LEU A 81 -20.07 25.66 14.45
N GLU A 82 -20.01 25.84 13.14
CA GLU A 82 -21.15 25.99 12.25
C GLU A 82 -20.98 25.02 11.07
N LYS A 83 -22.12 24.59 10.47
CA LYS A 83 -22.09 23.70 9.31
C LYS A 83 -21.65 24.45 8.06
N ASP A 84 -20.38 24.82 8.01
CA ASP A 84 -19.77 25.38 6.81
C ASP A 84 -19.30 24.26 5.87
N TYR A 85 -20.20 23.87 4.96
CA TYR A 85 -19.97 22.75 4.04
C TYR A 85 -18.86 23.02 3.00
N GLY A 86 -18.33 24.25 2.90
CA GLY A 86 -17.25 24.59 1.97
C GLY A 86 -15.84 24.25 2.46
N ILE A 87 -15.68 23.96 3.76
CA ILE A 87 -14.38 23.72 4.36
C ILE A 87 -13.85 22.32 4.02
N VAL A 88 -14.71 21.31 3.99
CA VAL A 88 -14.33 19.92 3.75
C VAL A 88 -14.75 19.48 2.35
N SER A 89 -13.81 18.92 1.59
CA SER A 89 -14.05 18.29 0.29
C SER A 89 -13.62 16.83 0.30
N THR A 90 -14.31 15.99 -0.43
CA THR A 90 -13.91 14.61 -0.74
C THR A 90 -13.55 14.42 -2.21
N ASN A 91 -13.40 15.53 -2.95
CA ASN A 91 -13.09 15.53 -4.38
C ASN A 91 -11.79 16.28 -4.64
N ILE A 92 -10.76 15.57 -5.11
CA ILE A 92 -9.44 16.13 -5.40
C ILE A 92 -9.47 17.20 -6.51
N ARG A 93 -10.43 17.13 -7.44
CA ARG A 93 -10.60 18.10 -8.52
C ARG A 93 -11.33 19.38 -8.07
N LYS A 94 -11.95 19.36 -6.89
CA LYS A 94 -12.59 20.51 -6.24
C LYS A 94 -12.16 20.56 -4.79
N PRO A 95 -10.87 20.83 -4.51
CA PRO A 95 -10.36 20.81 -3.15
C PRO A 95 -10.99 21.88 -2.28
N GLY A 96 -11.27 21.53 -1.02
CA GLY A 96 -11.67 22.44 0.05
C GLY A 96 -10.45 22.86 0.87
N TYR A 97 -10.72 23.55 2.00
CA TYR A 97 -9.67 23.85 2.97
C TYR A 97 -9.05 22.56 3.56
N ILE A 98 -9.89 21.55 3.84
CA ILE A 98 -9.44 20.19 4.11
C ILE A 98 -10.04 19.29 3.03
N THR A 99 -9.19 18.62 2.27
CA THR A 99 -9.60 17.64 1.26
C THR A 99 -9.25 16.25 1.75
N VAL A 100 -10.25 15.38 1.88
CA VAL A 100 -10.06 14.01 2.38
C VAL A 100 -10.40 13.01 1.27
N ILE A 101 -9.41 12.26 0.81
CA ILE A 101 -9.57 11.26 -0.26
C ILE A 101 -8.89 9.94 0.11
N THR A 102 -9.16 8.90 -0.65
CA THR A 102 -8.42 7.64 -0.51
C THR A 102 -7.15 7.62 -1.37
N TYR A 103 -6.17 6.78 -1.01
CA TYR A 103 -4.98 6.54 -1.84
C TYR A 103 -5.36 6.07 -3.26
N GLN A 104 -6.43 5.27 -3.36
CA GLN A 104 -6.96 4.80 -4.64
C GLN A 104 -7.54 5.95 -5.48
N ALA A 105 -8.26 6.89 -4.86
CA ALA A 105 -8.81 8.05 -5.56
C ALA A 105 -7.70 8.96 -6.12
N LEU A 106 -6.58 9.10 -5.40
CA LEU A 106 -5.39 9.80 -5.89
C LEU A 106 -4.85 9.11 -7.15
N LEU A 107 -4.64 7.79 -7.09
CA LEU A 107 -4.12 7.01 -8.23
C LEU A 107 -5.07 7.07 -9.43
N ALA A 108 -6.38 6.95 -9.21
CA ALA A 108 -7.39 7.09 -10.26
C ALA A 108 -7.34 8.49 -10.91
N ALA A 109 -7.21 9.55 -10.11
CA ALA A 109 -7.10 10.91 -10.62
C ALA A 109 -5.83 11.10 -11.48
N PHE A 110 -4.70 10.52 -11.08
CA PHE A 110 -3.43 10.56 -11.81
C PHE A 110 -3.43 9.67 -13.08
N SER A 111 -4.31 8.68 -13.11
CA SER A 111 -4.49 7.81 -14.28
C SER A 111 -5.51 8.36 -15.29
N GLY A 112 -6.27 9.38 -14.90
CA GLY A 112 -7.33 9.98 -15.72
C GLY A 112 -8.61 9.15 -15.78
N VAL A 113 -8.80 8.23 -14.83
CA VAL A 113 -10.05 7.48 -14.64
C VAL A 113 -11.01 8.37 -13.84
N GLU A 114 -12.23 8.54 -14.30
CA GLU A 114 -13.25 9.24 -13.52
C GLU A 114 -13.74 8.32 -12.38
N ASP A 115 -13.72 8.85 -11.16
CA ASP A 115 -14.32 8.19 -9.99
C ASP A 115 -15.85 8.06 -10.23
N THR A 116 -16.28 6.91 -10.70
CA THR A 116 -17.72 6.60 -10.74
C THR A 116 -18.14 6.11 -9.36
N PRO A 117 -19.27 6.62 -8.81
CA PRO A 117 -19.78 6.25 -7.47
C PRO A 117 -20.20 4.77 -7.34
N GLN A 118 -19.98 3.93 -8.33
CA GLN A 118 -20.47 2.55 -8.39
C GLN A 118 -19.57 1.50 -7.74
N ASP A 119 -18.36 1.84 -7.29
CA ASP A 119 -17.47 0.88 -6.62
C ASP A 119 -17.67 0.79 -5.09
N SER A 120 -18.71 1.40 -4.56
CA SER A 120 -19.14 1.21 -3.18
C SER A 120 -20.13 0.05 -3.04
N LYS A 121 -19.69 -1.17 -3.31
CA LYS A 121 -20.33 -2.34 -2.68
C LYS A 121 -19.89 -2.36 -1.22
N PRO A 122 -20.83 -2.58 -0.26
CA PRO A 122 -20.48 -2.67 1.14
C PRO A 122 -19.46 -3.82 1.31
N GLU A 123 -18.35 -3.51 1.98
CA GLU A 123 -17.40 -4.50 2.45
C GLU A 123 -18.17 -5.42 3.42
N GLU A 124 -18.40 -6.67 3.03
CA GLU A 124 -18.84 -7.69 3.97
C GLU A 124 -17.72 -7.90 4.99
N GLU A 125 -18.08 -7.87 6.27
CA GLU A 125 -17.24 -8.03 7.48
C GLU A 125 -16.62 -9.45 7.59
N ASP A 126 -16.11 -10.00 6.53
CA ASP A 126 -15.37 -11.26 6.60
C ASP A 126 -13.91 -10.95 6.25
N GLY A 127 -13.02 -10.93 7.26
CA GLY A 127 -11.63 -10.54 7.28
C GLY A 127 -10.69 -11.27 6.31
N ARG A 128 -11.13 -11.49 5.10
CA ARG A 128 -10.33 -11.88 3.95
C ARG A 128 -10.18 -10.66 3.04
N GLU A 129 -8.98 -10.08 3.03
CA GLU A 129 -8.58 -9.12 2.01
C GLU A 129 -8.93 -9.69 0.64
N LYS A 130 -10.05 -9.22 0.05
CA LYS A 130 -10.26 -9.42 -1.37
C LYS A 130 -9.19 -8.58 -2.07
N GLU A 131 -8.26 -9.27 -2.68
CA GLU A 131 -7.38 -8.73 -3.70
C GLU A 131 -8.27 -8.00 -4.72
N TYR A 132 -8.37 -6.67 -4.59
CA TYR A 132 -8.93 -5.84 -5.64
C TYR A 132 -7.92 -5.90 -6.78
N SER A 133 -8.18 -6.82 -7.72
CA SER A 133 -7.57 -6.77 -9.01
C SER A 133 -7.90 -5.39 -9.60
N ILE A 134 -6.91 -4.52 -9.67
CA ILE A 134 -6.94 -3.35 -10.53
C ILE A 134 -6.95 -3.92 -11.93
N THR A 135 -8.17 -4.21 -12.44
CA THR A 135 -8.34 -4.55 -13.84
C THR A 135 -7.83 -3.38 -14.67
N ALA A 136 -6.69 -3.62 -15.28
CA ALA A 136 -6.21 -3.08 -16.54
C ALA A 136 -6.80 -1.74 -17.02
N SER A 137 -6.53 -0.59 -16.37
CA SER A 137 -6.59 0.71 -17.07
C SER A 137 -5.99 1.88 -16.29
N GLY A 138 -5.44 1.67 -15.12
CA GLY A 138 -4.90 2.74 -14.31
C GLY A 138 -3.38 2.92 -14.44
N ARG A 139 -2.80 2.94 -15.64
CA ARG A 139 -1.40 3.38 -15.79
C ARG A 139 -1.31 4.85 -15.40
N PHE A 140 -0.44 5.16 -14.44
CA PHE A 140 -0.05 6.51 -14.09
C PHE A 140 0.25 7.34 -15.36
N LYS A 141 -0.45 8.47 -15.55
CA LYS A 141 -0.27 9.37 -16.68
C LYS A 141 0.24 10.72 -16.14
N GLN A 142 1.44 11.07 -16.51
CA GLN A 142 2.10 12.28 -16.03
C GLN A 142 1.26 13.54 -16.30
N GLU A 143 0.72 13.69 -17.51
CA GLU A 143 -0.14 14.83 -17.87
C GLU A 143 -1.34 15.00 -16.93
N LYS A 144 -1.97 13.86 -16.54
CA LYS A 144 -3.12 13.89 -15.62
C LYS A 144 -2.71 14.16 -14.18
N ALA A 145 -1.54 13.69 -13.78
CA ALA A 145 -0.97 14.01 -12.49
C ALA A 145 -0.63 15.50 -12.40
N ASP A 146 -0.04 16.08 -13.44
CA ASP A 146 0.27 17.51 -13.51
C ASP A 146 -0.98 18.38 -13.40
N GLU A 147 -2.07 18.04 -14.13
CA GLU A 147 -3.36 18.73 -14.01
C GLU A 147 -3.87 18.75 -12.56
N VAL A 148 -3.78 17.61 -11.86
CA VAL A 148 -4.22 17.49 -10.45
C VAL A 148 -3.29 18.29 -9.52
N ILE A 149 -1.98 18.23 -9.73
CA ILE A 149 -1.01 19.01 -8.97
C ILE A 149 -1.28 20.51 -9.10
N ASP A 150 -1.56 20.99 -10.31
CA ASP A 150 -1.88 22.39 -10.55
C ASP A 150 -3.17 22.81 -9.81
N ILE A 151 -4.20 21.95 -9.79
CA ILE A 151 -5.41 22.20 -9.01
C ILE A 151 -5.08 22.33 -7.51
N LEU A 152 -4.25 21.43 -6.96
CA LEU A 152 -3.86 21.44 -5.55
C LEU A 152 -3.00 22.69 -5.22
N LYS A 153 -2.12 23.10 -6.12
CA LYS A 153 -1.33 24.33 -5.99
C LYS A 153 -2.22 25.58 -6.01
N LEU A 154 -3.20 25.65 -6.90
CA LEU A 154 -4.18 26.74 -6.95
C LEU A 154 -5.00 26.82 -5.66
N ALA A 155 -5.34 25.69 -5.08
CA ALA A 155 -6.01 25.60 -3.78
C ALA A 155 -5.06 25.85 -2.59
N LYS A 156 -3.76 26.10 -2.86
CA LYS A 156 -2.72 26.34 -1.86
C LYS A 156 -2.56 25.22 -0.84
N ILE A 157 -2.83 23.99 -1.26
CA ILE A 157 -2.58 22.82 -0.40
C ILE A 157 -1.07 22.80 -0.07
N SER A 158 -0.76 22.89 1.21
CA SER A 158 0.62 22.95 1.71
C SER A 158 0.90 22.01 2.88
N LEU A 159 -0.13 21.25 3.31
CA LEU A 159 0.01 20.19 4.29
C LEU A 159 -0.52 18.87 3.70
N LEU A 160 0.29 17.81 3.77
CA LEU A 160 -0.11 16.44 3.47
C LEU A 160 -0.28 15.66 4.77
N CYS A 161 -1.39 14.93 4.88
CA CYS A 161 -1.62 14.00 6.00
C CYS A 161 -1.82 12.59 5.43
N PHE A 162 -0.98 11.67 5.87
CA PHE A 162 -1.05 10.25 5.54
C PHE A 162 -1.63 9.48 6.73
N ASP A 163 -2.87 9.02 6.61
CA ASP A 163 -3.49 8.19 7.63
C ASP A 163 -3.30 6.71 7.29
N GLU A 164 -2.96 5.91 8.30
CA GLU A 164 -2.60 4.50 8.20
C GLU A 164 -1.51 4.26 7.12
N ALA A 165 -0.44 5.04 7.19
CA ALA A 165 0.65 5.06 6.22
C ALA A 165 1.35 3.70 6.00
N HIS A 166 1.16 2.72 6.89
CA HIS A 166 1.67 1.36 6.74
C HIS A 166 0.95 0.53 5.66
N HIS A 167 -0.26 0.95 5.24
CA HIS A 167 -0.99 0.28 4.16
C HIS A 167 -0.55 0.70 2.76
N LEU A 168 0.55 1.47 2.64
CA LEU A 168 1.02 1.95 1.35
C LEU A 168 1.49 0.79 0.46
N ARG A 169 0.71 0.49 -0.58
CA ARG A 169 1.03 -0.55 -1.58
C ARG A 169 2.04 -0.03 -2.60
N LYS A 170 2.74 -0.93 -3.30
CA LYS A 170 3.76 -0.58 -4.29
C LYS A 170 3.25 0.38 -5.37
N GLU A 171 2.02 0.19 -5.82
CA GLU A 171 1.39 1.03 -6.86
C GLU A 171 1.15 2.47 -6.39
N TRP A 172 0.88 2.67 -5.09
CA TRP A 172 0.62 3.99 -4.54
C TRP A 172 1.88 4.80 -4.34
N TRP A 173 3.03 4.15 -4.15
CA TRP A 173 4.31 4.83 -3.97
C TRP A 173 4.65 5.75 -5.12
N LYS A 174 4.46 5.33 -6.37
CA LYS A 174 4.69 6.18 -7.55
C LYS A 174 3.87 7.47 -7.46
N ALA A 175 2.57 7.35 -7.19
CA ALA A 175 1.66 8.49 -7.11
C ALA A 175 2.02 9.42 -5.92
N LEU A 176 2.36 8.86 -4.76
CA LEU A 176 2.71 9.63 -3.57
C LEU A 176 4.07 10.32 -3.69
N THR A 177 5.06 9.64 -4.25
CA THR A 177 6.36 10.24 -4.53
C THR A 177 6.19 11.41 -5.50
N TYR A 178 5.45 11.20 -6.60
CA TYR A 178 5.15 12.25 -7.56
C TYR A 178 4.41 13.43 -6.93
N LEU A 179 3.37 13.14 -6.13
CA LEU A 179 2.64 14.17 -5.38
C LEU A 179 3.58 14.99 -4.49
N ASN A 180 4.40 14.32 -3.69
CA ASN A 180 5.30 14.98 -2.74
C ASN A 180 6.37 15.83 -3.43
N GLU A 181 6.96 15.32 -4.52
CA GLU A 181 8.01 16.02 -5.28
C GLU A 181 7.49 17.23 -6.03
N HIS A 182 6.25 17.18 -6.56
CA HIS A 182 5.72 18.25 -7.42
C HIS A 182 4.83 19.25 -6.68
N LEU A 183 4.15 18.82 -5.61
CA LEU A 183 3.40 19.73 -4.74
C LEU A 183 4.32 20.49 -3.78
N VAL A 184 5.40 19.85 -3.30
CA VAL A 184 6.37 20.39 -2.33
C VAL A 184 5.64 20.93 -1.09
N PRO A 185 5.02 20.07 -0.28
CA PRO A 185 4.26 20.50 0.89
C PRO A 185 5.19 21.14 1.93
N GLU A 186 4.67 22.14 2.66
CA GLU A 186 5.42 22.76 3.74
C GLU A 186 5.50 21.89 4.99
N GLN A 187 4.48 21.07 5.23
CA GLN A 187 4.46 20.09 6.31
C GLN A 187 3.84 18.77 5.86
N THR A 188 4.31 17.72 6.50
CA THR A 188 3.78 16.35 6.37
C THR A 188 3.39 15.81 7.74
N LEU A 189 2.23 15.19 7.83
CA LEU A 189 1.75 14.48 9.00
C LEU A 189 1.52 13.02 8.65
N ALA A 190 2.17 12.10 9.35
CA ALA A 190 1.98 10.67 9.21
C ALA A 190 1.39 10.08 10.49
N LEU A 191 0.26 9.41 10.35
CA LEU A 191 -0.45 8.76 11.44
C LEU A 191 -0.54 7.26 11.14
N THR A 192 -0.05 6.42 12.03
CA THR A 192 -0.10 4.97 11.82
C THR A 192 -0.26 4.21 13.13
N ALA A 193 -0.80 3.00 13.06
CA ALA A 193 -0.79 2.10 14.20
C ALA A 193 0.48 1.24 14.23
N THR A 194 0.96 0.81 13.08
CA THR A 194 2.07 -0.12 12.92
C THR A 194 2.93 0.30 11.73
N PRO A 195 4.07 0.95 11.96
CA PRO A 195 5.03 1.17 10.88
C PRO A 195 5.46 -0.16 10.24
N PRO A 196 5.82 -0.19 8.95
CA PRO A 196 6.18 -1.40 8.24
C PRO A 196 7.59 -1.89 8.62
N TYR A 197 7.75 -2.36 9.87
CA TYR A 197 9.04 -2.82 10.40
C TYR A 197 9.58 -4.10 9.73
N ASP A 198 8.71 -4.84 9.04
CA ASP A 198 9.00 -6.05 8.25
C ASP A 198 9.32 -5.77 6.78
N ALA A 199 9.26 -4.49 6.36
CA ALA A 199 9.61 -4.06 5.02
C ALA A 199 11.11 -4.22 4.74
N ASP A 200 11.45 -4.38 3.46
CA ASP A 200 12.85 -4.35 3.05
C ASP A 200 13.49 -2.95 3.25
N LEU A 201 14.82 -2.88 3.20
CA LEU A 201 15.56 -1.62 3.42
C LEU A 201 15.17 -0.50 2.45
N ASN A 202 14.78 -0.83 1.22
CA ASN A 202 14.40 0.18 0.23
C ASN A 202 12.98 0.68 0.47
N GLU A 203 12.07 -0.21 0.85
CA GLU A 203 10.71 0.15 1.25
C GLU A 203 10.74 1.00 2.53
N TRP A 204 11.55 0.61 3.51
CA TRP A 204 11.73 1.40 4.73
C TRP A 204 12.28 2.80 4.44
N LYS A 205 13.31 2.94 3.60
CA LYS A 205 13.86 4.25 3.22
C LYS A 205 12.83 5.13 2.52
N ARG A 206 12.00 4.56 1.62
CA ARG A 206 10.92 5.31 0.96
C ARG A 206 9.87 5.75 1.97
N TYR A 207 9.49 4.88 2.88
CA TYR A 207 8.56 5.20 3.95
C TYR A 207 9.08 6.37 4.81
N GLN A 208 10.34 6.31 5.28
CA GLN A 208 10.96 7.40 6.02
C GLN A 208 11.08 8.68 5.19
N ALA A 209 11.44 8.59 3.91
CA ALA A 209 11.52 9.75 3.05
C ALA A 209 10.18 10.49 2.92
N LEU A 210 9.06 9.76 2.94
CA LEU A 210 7.73 10.34 2.87
C LEU A 210 7.23 10.82 4.24
N CYS A 211 7.28 9.95 5.26
CA CYS A 211 6.65 10.15 6.56
C CYS A 211 7.53 10.87 7.60
N GLY A 212 8.86 10.89 7.40
CA GLY A 212 9.82 11.34 8.39
C GLY A 212 10.22 10.24 9.39
N ASP A 213 11.11 10.60 10.28
CA ASP A 213 11.44 9.76 11.45
C ASP A 213 10.25 9.71 12.41
N ILE A 214 10.16 8.66 13.22
CA ILE A 214 9.07 8.53 14.20
C ILE A 214 9.33 9.48 15.35
N ASP A 215 8.46 10.48 15.54
CA ASP A 215 8.55 11.46 16.63
C ASP A 215 8.01 10.92 17.94
N GLU A 216 6.86 10.23 17.88
CA GLU A 216 6.20 9.73 19.09
C GLU A 216 5.62 8.34 18.87
N VAL A 217 5.83 7.46 19.84
CA VAL A 217 5.25 6.11 19.91
C VAL A 217 4.39 6.00 21.15
N ILE A 218 3.08 5.85 20.93
CA ILE A 218 2.11 5.71 22.02
C ILE A 218 1.78 4.23 22.19
N SER A 219 2.31 3.67 23.27
CA SER A 219 2.14 2.24 23.54
C SER A 219 0.74 1.89 24.07
N ILE A 220 0.28 0.68 23.78
CA ILE A 220 -0.98 0.16 24.33
C ILE A 220 -0.98 0.18 25.86
N PRO A 221 0.10 -0.23 26.57
CA PRO A 221 0.15 -0.12 28.03
C PRO A 221 -0.04 1.30 28.57
N GLU A 222 0.50 2.32 27.89
CA GLU A 222 0.28 3.72 28.27
C GLU A 222 -1.20 4.10 28.18
N LEU A 223 -1.86 3.77 27.08
CA LEU A 223 -3.27 4.07 26.85
C LEU A 223 -4.19 3.34 27.84
N VAL A 224 -3.89 2.08 28.15
CA VAL A 224 -4.64 1.30 29.14
C VAL A 224 -4.45 1.88 30.56
N LYS A 225 -3.21 2.24 30.92
CA LYS A 225 -2.91 2.85 32.22
C LYS A 225 -3.64 4.17 32.42
N ASN A 226 -3.79 4.96 31.37
CA ASN A 226 -4.47 6.24 31.40
C ASN A 226 -6.00 6.11 31.27
N GLY A 227 -6.54 4.91 31.07
CA GLY A 227 -7.98 4.67 30.85
C GLY A 227 -8.47 5.07 29.45
N ASP A 228 -7.56 5.33 28.51
CA ASP A 228 -7.88 5.72 27.12
C ASP A 228 -8.23 4.51 26.23
N LEU A 229 -7.77 3.32 26.61
CA LEU A 229 -8.14 2.03 26.03
C LEU A 229 -8.56 1.04 27.12
N CYS A 230 -9.48 0.17 26.78
CA CYS A 230 -9.83 -0.96 27.65
C CYS A 230 -8.66 -1.95 27.76
N PRO A 231 -8.36 -2.48 28.95
CA PRO A 231 -7.46 -3.61 29.04
C PRO A 231 -8.05 -4.80 28.28
N HIS A 232 -7.17 -5.54 27.56
CA HIS A 232 -7.57 -6.74 26.86
C HIS A 232 -6.83 -7.96 27.45
N GLN A 233 -7.42 -9.11 27.27
CA GLN A 233 -6.83 -10.38 27.64
C GLN A 233 -6.99 -11.36 26.48
N ASP A 234 -5.87 -11.90 26.00
CA ASP A 234 -5.88 -12.87 24.93
C ASP A 234 -6.05 -14.28 25.50
N PHE A 235 -7.07 -14.99 25.01
CA PHE A 235 -7.29 -16.40 25.31
C PHE A 235 -6.85 -17.24 24.12
N ILE A 236 -5.72 -17.91 24.24
CA ILE A 236 -5.19 -18.75 23.18
C ILE A 236 -5.77 -20.17 23.34
N HIS A 237 -6.60 -20.57 22.37
CA HIS A 237 -7.12 -21.92 22.29
C HIS A 237 -6.34 -22.72 21.25
N TYR A 238 -5.65 -23.76 21.70
CA TYR A 238 -5.01 -24.70 20.79
C TYR A 238 -5.99 -25.82 20.44
N SER A 239 -6.33 -25.93 19.16
CA SER A 239 -7.05 -27.09 18.65
C SER A 239 -6.13 -27.95 17.77
N ARG A 240 -6.38 -29.26 17.76
CA ARG A 240 -5.75 -30.18 16.81
C ARG A 240 -6.70 -30.38 15.65
N LEU A 241 -6.15 -30.39 14.44
CA LEU A 241 -6.91 -30.76 13.26
C LEU A 241 -7.62 -32.13 13.49
N GLN A 242 -8.91 -32.21 13.22
CA GLN A 242 -9.63 -33.44 13.21
C GLN A 242 -9.09 -34.35 12.11
N LYS A 243 -9.36 -35.66 12.23
CA LYS A 243 -8.82 -36.64 11.30
C LYS A 243 -9.17 -36.31 9.84
N HIS A 244 -10.43 -35.96 9.57
CA HIS A 244 -10.87 -35.61 8.22
C HIS A 244 -10.20 -34.33 7.66
N GLU A 245 -9.94 -33.34 8.50
CA GLU A 245 -9.24 -32.11 8.10
C GLU A 245 -7.78 -32.38 7.76
N ARG A 246 -7.14 -33.23 8.54
CA ARG A 246 -5.77 -33.68 8.29
C ARG A 246 -5.70 -34.49 6.99
N ASP A 247 -6.63 -35.43 6.79
CA ASP A 247 -6.71 -36.28 5.59
C ASP A 247 -6.92 -35.36 4.33
N LEU A 248 -7.74 -34.32 4.44
CA LEU A 248 -7.92 -33.32 3.36
C LEU A 248 -6.65 -32.54 3.07
N LEU A 249 -5.95 -32.08 4.11
CA LEU A 249 -4.69 -31.35 3.95
C LEU A 249 -3.60 -32.25 3.34
N GLU A 250 -3.47 -33.48 3.81
CA GLU A 250 -2.52 -34.45 3.27
C GLU A 250 -2.82 -34.76 1.79
N LYS A 251 -4.09 -34.94 1.45
CA LYS A 251 -4.52 -35.14 0.06
C LYS A 251 -4.21 -33.93 -0.81
N HIS A 252 -4.43 -32.72 -0.29
CA HIS A 252 -4.08 -31.49 -1.01
C HIS A 252 -2.57 -31.41 -1.27
N LEU A 253 -1.75 -31.65 -0.25
CA LEU A 253 -0.29 -31.67 -0.40
C LEU A 253 0.19 -32.74 -1.38
N GLN A 254 -0.42 -33.94 -1.37
CA GLN A 254 -0.14 -34.98 -2.34
C GLN A 254 -0.48 -34.53 -3.77
N ASN A 255 -1.64 -33.91 -3.97
CA ASN A 255 -2.04 -33.40 -5.28
C ASN A 255 -1.09 -32.33 -5.81
N VAL A 256 -0.66 -31.39 -4.93
CA VAL A 256 0.35 -30.38 -5.28
C VAL A 256 1.67 -31.03 -5.70
N ASN A 257 2.16 -32.01 -4.94
CA ASN A 257 3.40 -32.72 -5.30
C ASN A 257 3.26 -33.46 -6.63
N ILE A 258 2.13 -34.13 -6.88
CA ILE A 258 1.87 -34.79 -8.16
C ILE A 258 1.88 -33.79 -9.32
N LEU A 259 1.28 -32.61 -9.13
CA LEU A 259 1.28 -31.54 -10.13
C LEU A 259 2.72 -31.07 -10.41
N LEU A 260 3.51 -30.80 -9.36
CA LEU A 260 4.90 -30.38 -9.51
C LEU A 260 5.75 -31.42 -10.22
N GLU A 261 5.55 -32.72 -9.92
CA GLU A 261 6.22 -33.80 -10.62
C GLU A 261 5.81 -33.87 -12.11
N LYS A 262 4.53 -33.69 -12.42
CA LYS A 262 4.06 -33.63 -13.81
C LYS A 262 4.74 -32.48 -14.57
N LEU A 263 4.74 -31.26 -14.00
CA LEU A 263 5.38 -30.11 -14.60
C LEU A 263 6.89 -30.38 -14.85
N ARG A 264 7.60 -30.95 -13.85
CA ARG A 264 9.02 -31.28 -13.98
C ARG A 264 9.32 -32.36 -15.02
N ASN A 265 8.36 -33.26 -15.29
CA ASN A 265 8.54 -34.34 -16.26
C ASN A 265 7.98 -34.02 -17.66
N ASP A 266 7.43 -32.83 -17.85
CA ASP A 266 6.90 -32.38 -19.12
C ASP A 266 8.03 -31.80 -19.97
N ALA A 267 8.56 -32.63 -20.89
CA ALA A 267 9.64 -32.23 -21.78
C ALA A 267 9.21 -31.14 -22.79
N GLY A 268 7.91 -31.12 -23.18
CA GLY A 268 7.35 -30.13 -24.09
C GLY A 268 7.39 -28.74 -23.43
N LEU A 269 6.86 -28.63 -22.21
CA LEU A 269 6.91 -27.43 -21.41
C LEU A 269 8.33 -26.94 -21.18
N GLN A 270 9.24 -27.83 -20.78
CA GLN A 270 10.63 -27.49 -20.54
C GLN A 270 11.32 -26.89 -21.79
N HIS A 271 11.17 -27.53 -22.94
CA HIS A 271 11.78 -27.05 -24.18
C HIS A 271 11.17 -25.72 -24.65
N LEU A 272 9.88 -25.56 -24.49
CA LEU A 272 9.19 -24.33 -24.84
C LEU A 272 9.68 -23.16 -23.97
N LEU A 273 9.73 -23.36 -22.65
CA LEU A 273 10.22 -22.34 -21.72
C LEU A 273 11.71 -22.03 -21.94
N ALA A 274 12.55 -23.04 -22.20
CA ALA A 274 13.96 -22.85 -22.47
C ALA A 274 14.23 -22.10 -23.80
N GLY A 275 13.29 -22.13 -24.74
CA GLY A 275 13.35 -21.39 -25.99
C GLY A 275 12.85 -19.94 -25.93
N MET A 276 12.39 -19.49 -24.78
CA MET A 276 11.83 -18.14 -24.65
C MET A 276 12.92 -17.06 -24.78
N ARG A 277 12.59 -16.00 -25.55
CA ARG A 277 13.52 -14.91 -25.87
C ARG A 277 13.98 -14.14 -24.66
N PHE A 278 13.10 -13.89 -23.68
CA PHE A 278 13.43 -13.14 -22.49
C PHE A 278 14.62 -13.72 -21.69
N LEU A 279 14.89 -15.03 -21.80
CA LEU A 279 16.05 -15.65 -21.15
C LEU A 279 17.40 -15.13 -21.68
N GLN A 280 17.42 -14.54 -22.88
CA GLN A 280 18.63 -13.91 -23.43
C GLN A 280 18.86 -12.51 -22.85
N ALA A 281 17.82 -11.91 -22.24
CA ALA A 281 17.85 -10.58 -21.63
C ALA A 281 18.42 -9.52 -22.58
N GLU A 282 17.87 -9.47 -23.80
CA GLU A 282 18.18 -8.40 -24.76
C GLU A 282 17.60 -7.07 -24.26
N GLU A 283 18.12 -5.93 -24.76
CA GLU A 283 17.72 -4.60 -24.28
C GLU A 283 16.19 -4.39 -24.30
N ASP A 284 15.50 -4.88 -25.32
CA ASP A 284 14.04 -4.76 -25.47
C ASP A 284 13.24 -5.59 -24.44
N ASP A 285 13.85 -6.60 -23.82
CA ASP A 285 13.17 -7.49 -22.87
C ASP A 285 13.37 -7.05 -21.40
N ILE A 286 14.38 -6.22 -21.11
CA ILE A 286 14.78 -5.85 -19.74
C ILE A 286 13.64 -5.17 -18.98
N ASP A 287 12.97 -4.19 -19.59
CA ASP A 287 11.89 -3.47 -18.94
C ASP A 287 10.73 -4.41 -18.58
N THR A 288 10.38 -5.32 -19.50
CA THR A 288 9.32 -6.32 -19.28
C THR A 288 9.69 -7.30 -18.17
N ILE A 289 10.95 -7.75 -18.12
CA ILE A 289 11.43 -8.64 -17.05
C ILE A 289 11.38 -7.92 -15.70
N LEU A 290 11.78 -6.64 -15.64
CA LEU A 290 11.80 -5.84 -14.43
C LEU A 290 10.42 -5.38 -13.96
N GLU A 291 9.41 -5.41 -14.82
CA GLU A 291 8.00 -5.18 -14.41
C GLU A 291 7.45 -6.35 -13.56
N SER A 292 7.89 -7.58 -13.82
CA SER A 292 7.43 -8.78 -13.08
C SER A 292 8.57 -9.74 -12.75
N PRO A 293 9.58 -9.29 -11.99
CA PRO A 293 10.84 -10.03 -11.80
C PRO A 293 10.63 -11.40 -11.14
N GLU A 294 9.71 -11.51 -10.19
CA GLU A 294 9.42 -12.79 -9.51
C GLU A 294 8.86 -13.84 -10.48
N PHE A 295 8.05 -13.44 -11.45
CA PHE A 295 7.52 -14.35 -12.44
C PHE A 295 8.63 -14.92 -13.33
N TYR A 296 9.48 -14.06 -13.91
CA TYR A 296 10.58 -14.50 -14.78
C TYR A 296 11.64 -15.30 -14.03
N VAL A 297 11.93 -14.92 -12.78
CA VAL A 297 12.80 -15.71 -11.89
C VAL A 297 12.17 -17.07 -11.59
N SER A 298 10.83 -17.18 -11.46
CA SER A 298 10.17 -18.47 -11.22
C SER A 298 10.32 -19.43 -12.41
N ILE A 299 10.27 -18.92 -13.64
CA ILE A 299 10.51 -19.71 -14.85
C ILE A 299 11.97 -20.18 -14.90
N ALA A 300 12.91 -19.26 -14.66
CA ALA A 300 14.33 -19.60 -14.64
C ALA A 300 14.68 -20.62 -13.52
N SER A 301 14.05 -20.49 -12.34
CA SER A 301 14.18 -21.45 -11.24
C SER A 301 13.64 -22.82 -11.59
N PHE A 302 12.49 -22.88 -12.28
CA PHE A 302 11.93 -24.13 -12.80
C PHE A 302 12.88 -24.82 -13.78
N LEU A 303 13.37 -24.07 -14.76
CA LEU A 303 14.33 -24.61 -15.76
C LEU A 303 15.62 -25.07 -15.10
N GLN A 304 16.16 -24.32 -14.15
CA GLN A 304 17.35 -24.73 -13.39
C GLN A 304 17.11 -26.04 -12.63
N ASP A 305 15.94 -26.18 -12.00
CA ASP A 305 15.53 -27.39 -11.26
C ASP A 305 15.37 -28.60 -12.20
N CYS A 306 14.98 -28.35 -13.46
CA CYS A 306 14.93 -29.35 -14.54
C CYS A 306 16.32 -29.64 -15.21
N GLY A 307 17.39 -29.00 -14.74
CA GLY A 307 18.73 -29.22 -15.23
C GLY A 307 19.17 -28.38 -16.43
N PHE A 308 18.42 -27.37 -16.80
CA PHE A 308 18.78 -26.41 -17.84
C PHE A 308 19.78 -25.37 -17.32
N THR A 309 20.68 -24.94 -18.19
CA THR A 309 21.60 -23.84 -17.89
C THR A 309 20.92 -22.50 -18.21
N ILE A 310 20.81 -21.63 -17.21
CA ILE A 310 20.25 -20.29 -17.39
C ILE A 310 21.32 -19.35 -17.96
N PRO A 311 21.01 -18.58 -19.01
CA PRO A 311 21.95 -17.65 -19.63
C PRO A 311 22.51 -16.62 -18.64
N THR A 312 23.80 -16.32 -18.79
CA THR A 312 24.51 -15.41 -17.86
C THR A 312 23.92 -13.99 -17.90
N ASN A 313 23.47 -13.52 -19.05
CA ASN A 313 22.84 -12.20 -19.19
C ASN A 313 21.59 -12.07 -18.31
N PHE A 314 20.74 -13.11 -18.30
CA PHE A 314 19.56 -13.13 -17.42
C PHE A 314 19.97 -13.12 -15.94
N LEU A 315 20.95 -13.93 -15.55
CA LEU A 315 21.41 -13.99 -14.16
C LEU A 315 21.98 -12.64 -13.69
N GLN A 316 22.69 -11.92 -14.54
CA GLN A 316 23.28 -10.61 -14.22
C GLN A 316 22.22 -9.53 -13.92
N LEU A 317 21.01 -9.62 -14.49
CA LEU A 317 19.92 -8.69 -14.16
C LEU A 317 19.51 -8.77 -12.68
N PHE A 318 19.76 -9.90 -12.04
CA PHE A 318 19.37 -10.18 -10.64
C PHE A 318 20.57 -10.36 -9.71
N ASP A 319 21.78 -9.94 -10.12
CA ASP A 319 23.04 -10.16 -9.38
C ASP A 319 23.24 -11.63 -8.98
N ALA A 320 22.72 -12.55 -9.82
CA ALA A 320 22.76 -13.99 -9.57
C ALA A 320 23.91 -14.68 -10.30
N THR A 321 24.34 -15.82 -9.77
CA THR A 321 25.36 -16.70 -10.37
C THR A 321 24.72 -18.02 -10.80
N PRO A 322 25.34 -18.78 -11.70
CA PRO A 322 24.86 -20.11 -12.06
C PRO A 322 24.60 -20.99 -10.82
N GLY A 323 23.38 -21.50 -10.69
CA GLY A 323 22.97 -22.33 -9.55
C GLY A 323 22.55 -21.56 -8.28
N SER A 324 22.55 -20.22 -8.27
CA SER A 324 22.14 -19.41 -7.12
C SER A 324 20.66 -19.03 -7.12
N LEU A 325 19.92 -19.32 -8.18
CA LEU A 325 18.49 -19.10 -8.21
C LEU A 325 17.76 -19.94 -7.13
N PRO A 326 16.64 -19.45 -6.59
CA PRO A 326 15.89 -20.21 -5.58
C PRO A 326 15.45 -21.57 -6.12
N LYS A 327 15.32 -22.56 -5.23
CA LYS A 327 14.75 -23.86 -5.60
C LYS A 327 13.29 -23.68 -5.99
N PHE A 328 12.83 -24.41 -7.00
CA PHE A 328 11.43 -24.42 -7.43
C PHE A 328 10.56 -25.21 -6.43
N ASP A 329 10.25 -24.57 -5.32
CA ASP A 329 9.35 -25.07 -4.26
C ASP A 329 7.89 -24.64 -4.47
N ASN A 330 7.03 -24.94 -3.53
CA ASN A 330 5.59 -24.59 -3.58
C ASN A 330 5.34 -23.07 -3.70
N LYS A 331 6.24 -22.22 -3.13
CA LYS A 331 6.13 -20.77 -3.24
C LYS A 331 6.39 -20.34 -4.68
N TRP A 332 7.48 -20.80 -5.24
CA TRP A 332 7.88 -20.44 -6.62
C TRP A 332 6.96 -21.04 -7.67
N ALA A 333 6.46 -22.27 -7.43
CA ALA A 333 5.44 -22.88 -8.28
C ALA A 333 4.14 -22.10 -8.30
N ARG A 334 3.73 -21.52 -7.18
CA ARG A 334 2.54 -20.64 -7.13
C ARG A 334 2.75 -19.36 -7.93
N ILE A 335 3.93 -18.72 -7.81
CA ILE A 335 4.27 -17.52 -8.58
C ILE A 335 4.27 -17.85 -10.07
N PHE A 336 4.91 -18.96 -10.44
CA PHE A 336 4.97 -19.49 -11.80
C PHE A 336 3.57 -19.67 -12.39
N LEU A 337 2.71 -20.45 -11.74
CA LEU A 337 1.35 -20.72 -12.21
C LEU A 337 0.48 -19.46 -12.26
N ASN A 338 0.52 -18.62 -11.23
CA ASN A 338 -0.23 -17.37 -11.21
C ASN A 338 0.19 -16.43 -12.33
N GLY A 339 1.49 -16.33 -12.60
CA GLY A 339 2.00 -15.52 -13.70
C GLY A 339 1.44 -15.98 -15.05
N PHE A 340 1.35 -17.30 -15.29
CA PHE A 340 0.73 -17.83 -16.51
C PHE A 340 -0.78 -17.58 -16.63
N PHE A 341 -1.50 -17.52 -15.50
CA PHE A 341 -2.95 -17.28 -15.50
C PHE A 341 -3.32 -15.80 -15.49
N GLN A 342 -2.41 -14.92 -15.07
CA GLN A 342 -2.67 -13.48 -14.93
C GLN A 342 -2.04 -12.62 -16.01
N ALA A 343 -1.11 -13.15 -16.80
CA ALA A 343 -0.46 -12.39 -17.86
C ALA A 343 -1.46 -12.05 -18.95
N ASP A 344 -1.76 -10.75 -19.09
CA ASP A 344 -2.53 -10.18 -20.20
C ASP A 344 -1.55 -9.52 -21.20
N GLY A 345 -1.76 -9.72 -22.49
CA GLY A 345 -1.10 -8.95 -23.54
C GLY A 345 0.02 -9.65 -24.31
N GLU A 346 1.09 -8.92 -24.71
CA GLU A 346 2.12 -9.42 -25.65
C GLU A 346 2.94 -10.59 -25.12
N VAL A 347 3.11 -10.71 -23.80
CA VAL A 347 3.77 -11.86 -23.15
C VAL A 347 3.05 -13.19 -23.46
N TRP A 348 1.74 -13.15 -23.64
CA TRP A 348 0.94 -14.34 -23.97
C TRP A 348 1.06 -14.81 -25.41
N LYS A 349 1.46 -13.95 -26.35
CA LYS A 349 1.65 -14.39 -27.75
C LYS A 349 2.74 -15.44 -27.88
N ASP A 350 3.76 -15.33 -27.04
CA ASP A 350 4.86 -16.31 -26.99
C ASP A 350 4.51 -17.52 -26.11
N LEU A 351 3.48 -17.43 -25.26
CA LEU A 351 3.06 -18.45 -24.28
C LEU A 351 1.71 -19.12 -24.64
N GLU A 352 1.00 -18.67 -25.69
CA GLU A 352 -0.25 -19.28 -26.16
C GLU A 352 -0.17 -20.81 -26.31
N PRO A 353 0.94 -21.41 -26.80
CA PRO A 353 1.08 -22.85 -26.90
C PRO A 353 1.06 -23.58 -25.55
N VAL A 354 1.43 -22.92 -24.45
CA VAL A 354 1.48 -23.53 -23.09
C VAL A 354 0.09 -23.60 -22.44
N ARG A 355 -0.82 -22.73 -22.85
CA ARG A 355 -2.17 -22.63 -22.27
C ARG A 355 -3.12 -23.72 -22.76
N ASP A 356 -2.89 -24.23 -23.97
CA ASP A 356 -3.79 -25.19 -24.64
C ASP A 356 -3.36 -26.66 -24.41
N GLU A 357 -2.22 -26.91 -23.74
CA GLU A 357 -1.78 -28.21 -23.23
C GLU A 357 -2.09 -28.36 -21.72
#